data_089b0149863b13041d4c96bf8c3fd6b1
#
_entry.id   089b0149863b13041d4c96bf8c3fd6b1
#
_cell.length_a   1.000
_cell.length_b   1.000
_cell.length_c   1.000
_cell.angle_alpha   90.00
_cell.angle_beta   90.00
_cell.angle_gamma   90.00
#
_symmetry.space_group_name_H-M   'P 1'
#
loop_
_entity.id
_entity.type
_entity.pdbx_description
1 polymer ?
#
loop_
_entity_poly.entity_id
_entity_poly.type
_entity_poly.pdbx_seq_one_letter_code
_entity_poly.pdbx_strand_id
1 'polypeptide(L)'
;MTNKIKDDPRIDKRLKAVFGDIPVDSVMDSVAQTRDEILEEQNSEAAQQGKDVMQMINNSPHYKEVMPEEGLVTATKEFTSQPDGNTIKIQYIRPDSDETLPCIYYIHGGGMMVSSCFDELYAAWGRCIARQGVAVAMVDFRNCMWASSAPEVAPFPAGLNDCVSGIKWVHENSDDLNIDKGQIVIAGESGGGNLTLATGLKLNQDGDIGIVKGLYALCPYIAGYWPLPENPSSEENEGILLSLIHI
;
A
#
# COMPACT_ATOMS: atom_id res chain seq x y z
N MET A 1 -3.87 -3.63 -32.54
CA MET A 1 -5.11 -2.85 -32.28
C MET A 1 -5.16 -2.68 -30.77
N THR A 2 -4.97 -1.47 -30.28
CA THR A 2 -5.05 -1.18 -28.85
C THR A 2 -6.47 -1.45 -28.36
N ASN A 3 -6.63 -2.46 -27.52
CA ASN A 3 -7.90 -2.77 -26.88
C ASN A 3 -8.22 -1.65 -25.89
N LYS A 4 -9.22 -0.84 -26.19
CA LYS A 4 -9.63 0.24 -25.28
C LYS A 4 -10.82 -0.24 -24.45
N ILE A 5 -10.84 0.14 -23.17
CA ILE A 5 -11.96 -0.13 -22.27
C ILE A 5 -13.30 0.29 -22.90
N LYS A 6 -13.32 1.40 -23.63
CA LYS A 6 -14.53 1.91 -24.31
C LYS A 6 -15.13 0.95 -25.34
N ASP A 7 -14.31 0.10 -25.94
CA ASP A 7 -14.72 -0.78 -27.02
C ASP A 7 -15.23 -2.15 -26.52
N ASP A 8 -15.04 -2.48 -25.23
CA ASP A 8 -15.51 -3.72 -24.62
C ASP A 8 -17.00 -3.62 -24.25
N PRO A 9 -17.89 -4.42 -24.89
CA PRO A 9 -19.33 -4.34 -24.66
C PRO A 9 -19.75 -4.80 -23.23
N ARG A 10 -18.88 -5.48 -22.50
CA ARG A 10 -19.16 -6.02 -21.16
C ARG A 10 -19.01 -4.96 -20.07
N ILE A 11 -18.29 -3.87 -20.34
CA ILE A 11 -18.01 -2.84 -19.36
C ILE A 11 -19.17 -1.85 -19.24
N ASP A 12 -19.58 -1.55 -18.00
CA ASP A 12 -20.62 -0.57 -17.71
C ASP A 12 -20.27 0.81 -18.30
N LYS A 13 -21.29 1.46 -18.89
CA LYS A 13 -21.12 2.77 -19.55
C LYS A 13 -20.55 3.86 -18.64
N ARG A 14 -20.80 3.78 -17.33
CA ARG A 14 -20.27 4.75 -16.35
C ARG A 14 -18.77 4.57 -16.18
N LEU A 15 -18.29 3.32 -16.17
CA LEU A 15 -16.85 3.02 -16.13
C LEU A 15 -16.18 3.44 -17.44
N LYS A 16 -16.84 3.22 -18.58
CA LYS A 16 -16.34 3.69 -19.89
C LYS A 16 -16.22 5.21 -19.97
N ALA A 17 -17.12 5.95 -19.31
CA ALA A 17 -17.06 7.41 -19.28
C ALA A 17 -15.84 7.95 -18.53
N VAL A 18 -15.34 7.20 -17.54
CA VAL A 18 -14.19 7.59 -16.71
C VAL A 18 -12.88 6.99 -17.23
N PHE A 19 -12.90 5.72 -17.59
CA PHE A 19 -11.71 4.93 -17.90
C PHE A 19 -11.59 4.55 -19.38
N GLY A 20 -12.56 4.91 -20.21
CA GLY A 20 -12.69 4.39 -21.57
C GLY A 20 -11.51 4.68 -22.50
N ASP A 21 -10.79 5.76 -22.28
CA ASP A 21 -9.64 6.16 -23.08
C ASP A 21 -8.29 5.64 -22.54
N ILE A 22 -8.31 4.99 -21.36
CA ILE A 22 -7.11 4.36 -20.79
C ILE A 22 -6.77 3.14 -21.64
N PRO A 23 -5.53 3.01 -22.15
CA PRO A 23 -5.10 1.82 -22.88
C PRO A 23 -5.09 0.62 -21.93
N VAL A 24 -5.76 -0.47 -22.31
CA VAL A 24 -5.70 -1.74 -21.55
C VAL A 24 -4.39 -2.47 -21.79
N ASP A 25 -3.75 -2.19 -22.91
CA ASP A 25 -2.51 -2.84 -23.37
C ASP A 25 -1.26 -2.10 -22.88
N SER A 26 -1.35 -1.36 -21.77
CA SER A 26 -0.15 -0.86 -21.10
C SER A 26 0.54 -2.01 -20.34
N VAL A 27 0.90 -3.06 -21.09
CA VAL A 27 1.96 -3.96 -20.69
C VAL A 27 3.17 -3.07 -20.51
N MET A 28 3.71 -3.03 -19.30
CA MET A 28 4.99 -2.41 -19.07
C MET A 28 6.03 -3.34 -19.69
N ASP A 29 6.22 -3.22 -21.01
CA ASP A 29 7.30 -3.87 -21.75
C ASP A 29 8.62 -3.22 -21.31
N SER A 30 8.98 -3.41 -20.05
CA SER A 30 10.30 -3.04 -19.59
C SER A 30 11.30 -4.04 -20.14
N VAL A 31 12.30 -3.53 -20.84
CA VAL A 31 13.47 -4.31 -21.29
C VAL A 31 14.59 -4.29 -20.25
N ALA A 32 14.40 -3.56 -19.16
CA ALA A 32 15.34 -3.43 -18.08
C ALA A 32 15.62 -4.80 -17.42
N GLN A 33 16.91 -5.06 -17.18
CA GLN A 33 17.39 -6.29 -16.57
C GLN A 33 17.92 -6.07 -15.15
N THR A 34 18.13 -4.82 -14.79
CA THR A 34 18.67 -4.42 -13.49
C THR A 34 17.79 -3.37 -12.83
N ARG A 35 17.92 -3.23 -11.51
CA ARG A 35 17.22 -2.19 -10.75
C ARG A 35 17.58 -0.78 -11.23
N ASP A 36 18.85 -0.54 -11.53
CA ASP A 36 19.30 0.79 -11.97
C ASP A 36 18.68 1.16 -13.31
N GLU A 37 18.59 0.22 -14.25
CA GLU A 37 17.90 0.42 -15.53
C GLU A 37 16.41 0.71 -15.34
N ILE A 38 15.72 0.00 -14.42
CA ILE A 38 14.32 0.28 -14.08
C ILE A 38 14.15 1.70 -13.55
N LEU A 39 15.02 2.11 -12.62
CA LEU A 39 14.96 3.46 -12.04
C LEU A 39 15.25 4.54 -13.11
N GLU A 40 16.12 4.24 -14.08
CA GLU A 40 16.37 5.13 -15.20
C GLU A 40 15.14 5.23 -16.13
N GLU A 41 14.48 4.11 -16.44
CA GLU A 41 13.22 4.11 -17.20
C GLU A 41 12.14 4.98 -16.54
N GLN A 42 12.10 5.02 -15.19
CA GLN A 42 11.15 5.86 -14.46
C GLN A 42 11.38 7.37 -14.67
N ASN A 43 12.53 7.77 -15.17
CA ASN A 43 12.82 9.18 -15.54
C ASN A 43 12.34 9.53 -16.95
N SER A 44 11.85 8.56 -17.72
CA SER A 44 11.32 8.82 -19.06
C SER A 44 10.06 9.68 -19.00
N GLU A 45 9.82 10.45 -20.07
CA GLU A 45 8.60 11.29 -20.17
C GLU A 45 7.32 10.46 -20.05
N ALA A 46 7.29 9.26 -20.66
CA ALA A 46 6.14 8.37 -20.58
C ALA A 46 5.88 7.86 -19.16
N ALA A 47 6.93 7.48 -18.43
CA ALA A 47 6.82 7.05 -17.04
C ALA A 47 6.35 8.19 -16.13
N GLN A 48 6.87 9.42 -16.33
CA GLN A 48 6.44 10.59 -15.57
C GLN A 48 4.96 10.92 -15.84
N GLN A 49 4.51 10.87 -17.10
CA GLN A 49 3.10 11.04 -17.45
C GLN A 49 2.22 9.97 -16.79
N GLY A 50 2.67 8.70 -16.78
CA GLY A 50 1.98 7.61 -16.08
C GLY A 50 1.87 7.86 -14.57
N LYS A 51 2.93 8.38 -13.96
CA LYS A 51 2.95 8.77 -12.56
C LYS A 51 1.96 9.90 -12.26
N ASP A 52 1.93 10.93 -13.10
CA ASP A 52 1.02 12.07 -12.94
C ASP A 52 -0.44 11.61 -13.03
N VAL A 53 -0.77 10.72 -13.97
CA VAL A 53 -2.11 10.13 -14.09
C VAL A 53 -2.46 9.30 -12.86
N MET A 54 -1.54 8.46 -12.37
CA MET A 54 -1.76 7.67 -11.16
C MET A 54 -1.99 8.57 -9.94
N GLN A 55 -1.18 9.61 -9.78
CA GLN A 55 -1.35 10.58 -8.68
C GLN A 55 -2.67 11.33 -8.78
N MET A 56 -3.10 11.71 -9.98
CA MET A 56 -4.41 12.34 -10.19
C MET A 56 -5.56 11.42 -9.80
N ILE A 57 -5.47 10.12 -10.13
CA ILE A 57 -6.48 9.13 -9.74
C ILE A 57 -6.45 8.93 -8.23
N ASN A 58 -5.29 8.68 -7.65
CA ASN A 58 -5.15 8.40 -6.22
C ASN A 58 -5.54 9.59 -5.34
N ASN A 59 -5.44 10.82 -5.84
CA ASN A 59 -5.75 12.03 -5.10
C ASN A 59 -7.03 12.73 -5.60
N SER A 60 -7.93 11.98 -6.22
CA SER A 60 -9.22 12.51 -6.66
C SER A 60 -10.03 13.07 -5.47
N PRO A 61 -10.57 14.31 -5.58
CA PRO A 61 -11.39 14.91 -4.52
C PRO A 61 -12.67 14.13 -4.22
N HIS A 62 -13.14 13.28 -5.14
CA HIS A 62 -14.32 12.44 -4.94
C HIS A 62 -14.18 11.46 -3.79
N TYR A 63 -12.96 11.08 -3.41
CA TYR A 63 -12.74 10.20 -2.24
C TYR A 63 -13.23 10.87 -0.94
N LYS A 64 -13.09 12.21 -0.81
CA LYS A 64 -13.60 12.95 0.34
C LYS A 64 -15.13 13.05 0.35
N GLU A 65 -15.76 13.08 -0.82
CA GLU A 65 -17.22 13.04 -0.93
C GLU A 65 -17.79 11.70 -0.49
N VAL A 66 -17.12 10.60 -0.86
CA VAL A 66 -17.55 9.22 -0.54
C VAL A 66 -17.23 8.86 0.90
N MET A 67 -16.06 9.27 1.39
CA MET A 67 -15.56 9.01 2.76
C MET A 67 -15.10 10.32 3.39
N PRO A 68 -16.05 11.16 3.89
CA PRO A 68 -15.74 12.46 4.49
C PRO A 68 -14.95 12.31 5.79
N GLU A 69 -14.28 13.37 6.21
CA GLU A 69 -13.47 13.41 7.45
C GLU A 69 -14.32 13.67 8.70
N GLU A 70 -15.60 14.05 8.54
CA GLU A 70 -16.49 14.41 9.65
C GLU A 70 -16.59 13.28 10.69
N GLY A 71 -16.47 13.62 11.97
CA GLY A 71 -16.52 12.69 13.09
C GLY A 71 -15.26 11.83 13.25
N LEU A 72 -14.19 12.16 12.53
CA LEU A 72 -12.89 11.50 12.66
C LEU A 72 -11.81 12.54 13.00
N VAL A 73 -10.80 12.09 13.72
CA VAL A 73 -9.56 12.83 13.96
C VAL A 73 -8.45 12.18 13.15
N THR A 74 -7.74 13.01 12.38
CA THR A 74 -6.56 12.57 11.61
C THR A 74 -5.32 13.30 12.13
N ALA A 75 -4.23 12.55 12.33
CA ALA A 75 -2.95 13.10 12.75
C ALA A 75 -1.81 12.40 12.01
N THR A 76 -0.71 13.10 11.82
CA THR A 76 0.54 12.49 11.36
C THR A 76 1.42 12.21 12.58
N LYS A 77 1.91 10.99 12.67
CA LYS A 77 2.90 10.55 13.66
C LYS A 77 4.20 10.20 12.94
N GLU A 78 5.29 10.20 13.66
CA GLU A 78 6.61 9.87 13.14
C GLU A 78 7.33 8.90 14.06
N PHE A 79 8.11 8.00 13.47
CA PHE A 79 8.98 7.10 14.22
C PHE A 79 10.31 6.90 13.48
N THR A 80 11.31 6.38 14.18
CA THR A 80 12.60 6.03 13.60
C THR A 80 12.61 4.55 13.23
N SER A 81 12.76 4.26 11.94
CA SER A 81 12.87 2.90 11.43
C SER A 81 14.24 2.30 11.70
N GLN A 82 14.30 1.02 12.01
CA GLN A 82 15.52 0.28 12.25
C GLN A 82 15.73 -0.77 11.14
N PRO A 83 16.97 -1.06 10.74
CA PRO A 83 18.24 -0.57 11.31
C PRO A 83 18.73 0.77 10.74
N ASP A 84 18.06 1.31 9.72
CA ASP A 84 18.61 2.38 8.86
C ASP A 84 18.55 3.77 9.52
N GLY A 85 17.71 3.97 10.54
CA GLY A 85 17.56 5.25 11.22
C GLY A 85 16.70 6.28 10.51
N ASN A 86 15.98 5.89 9.44
CA ASN A 86 15.09 6.77 8.68
C ASN A 86 13.87 7.19 9.49
N THR A 87 13.44 8.45 9.30
CA THR A 87 12.14 8.90 9.83
C THR A 87 11.03 8.47 8.90
N ILE A 88 10.11 7.68 9.42
CA ILE A 88 8.93 7.17 8.71
C ILE A 88 7.67 7.74 9.34
N LYS A 89 6.70 8.10 8.50
CA LYS A 89 5.43 8.66 8.95
C LYS A 89 4.35 7.61 9.06
N ILE A 90 3.40 7.88 9.94
CA ILE A 90 2.14 7.15 10.08
C ILE A 90 1.01 8.16 9.92
N GLN A 91 0.07 7.91 9.02
CA GLN A 91 -1.21 8.57 9.04
C GLN A 91 -2.09 7.86 10.07
N TYR A 92 -2.46 8.56 11.13
CA TYR A 92 -3.27 8.03 12.21
C TYR A 92 -4.68 8.61 12.11
N ILE A 93 -5.69 7.74 12.01
CA ILE A 93 -7.11 8.11 11.87
C ILE A 93 -7.92 7.39 12.94
N ARG A 94 -8.78 8.10 13.66
CA ARG A 94 -9.68 7.48 14.65
C ARG A 94 -11.01 8.23 14.75
N PRO A 95 -12.06 7.60 15.27
CA PRO A 95 -13.25 8.31 15.73
C PRO A 95 -12.90 9.46 16.68
N ASP A 96 -13.62 10.58 16.58
CA ASP A 96 -13.50 11.72 17.50
C ASP A 96 -14.18 11.36 18.83
N SER A 97 -13.45 10.60 19.65
CA SER A 97 -13.88 10.16 20.98
C SER A 97 -12.68 9.93 21.90
N ASP A 98 -12.94 9.97 23.22
CA ASP A 98 -11.92 9.69 24.25
C ASP A 98 -11.82 8.19 24.59
N GLU A 99 -12.52 7.32 23.88
CA GLU A 99 -12.50 5.87 24.12
C GLU A 99 -11.16 5.25 23.71
N THR A 100 -10.69 4.30 24.51
CA THR A 100 -9.57 3.45 24.12
C THR A 100 -10.05 2.41 23.11
N LEU A 101 -9.52 2.44 21.89
CA LEU A 101 -10.02 1.68 20.76
C LEU A 101 -9.09 0.53 20.36
N PRO A 102 -9.63 -0.57 19.79
CA PRO A 102 -8.83 -1.51 19.00
C PRO A 102 -8.11 -0.77 17.87
N CYS A 103 -6.97 -1.30 17.40
CA CYS A 103 -6.21 -0.66 16.34
C CYS A 103 -5.98 -1.60 15.14
N ILE A 104 -6.18 -1.07 13.96
CA ILE A 104 -5.71 -1.66 12.71
C ILE A 104 -4.42 -0.95 12.30
N TYR A 105 -3.30 -1.68 12.31
CA TYR A 105 -2.07 -1.24 11.68
C TYR A 105 -2.16 -1.60 10.20
N TYR A 106 -2.31 -0.59 9.34
CA TYR A 106 -2.62 -0.79 7.93
C TYR A 106 -1.40 -0.52 7.04
N ILE A 107 -1.14 -1.43 6.11
CA ILE A 107 -0.06 -1.37 5.12
C ILE A 107 -0.69 -1.28 3.74
N HIS A 108 -0.46 -0.17 3.03
CA HIS A 108 -1.05 0.10 1.72
C HIS A 108 -0.46 -0.77 0.61
N GLY A 109 -1.21 -0.94 -0.47
CA GLY A 109 -0.78 -1.65 -1.67
C GLY A 109 0.20 -0.86 -2.54
N GLY A 110 0.21 -1.15 -3.84
CA GLY A 110 1.13 -0.51 -4.79
C GLY A 110 2.39 -1.34 -5.07
N GLY A 111 2.31 -2.67 -4.83
CA GLY A 111 3.39 -3.61 -5.18
C GLY A 111 4.69 -3.40 -4.43
N MET A 112 4.69 -2.69 -3.30
CA MET A 112 5.87 -2.23 -2.56
C MET A 112 6.74 -1.25 -3.38
N MET A 113 6.23 -0.80 -4.52
CA MET A 113 6.96 0.05 -5.47
C MET A 113 6.53 1.50 -5.42
N VAL A 114 5.24 1.75 -5.19
CA VAL A 114 4.58 3.04 -5.41
C VAL A 114 3.51 3.29 -4.35
N SER A 115 2.91 4.47 -4.38
CA SER A 115 1.85 4.94 -3.50
C SER A 115 2.33 5.40 -2.11
N SER A 116 1.41 6.00 -1.38
CA SER A 116 1.61 6.51 -0.03
C SER A 116 0.31 6.34 0.75
N CYS A 117 0.39 6.09 2.04
CA CYS A 117 -0.80 6.10 2.89
C CYS A 117 -1.46 7.48 2.96
N PHE A 118 -0.75 8.53 2.52
CA PHE A 118 -1.26 9.90 2.42
C PHE A 118 -1.96 10.18 1.09
N ASP A 119 -1.90 9.29 0.11
CA ASP A 119 -2.76 9.38 -1.07
C ASP A 119 -4.23 9.36 -0.64
N GLU A 120 -5.06 10.21 -1.24
CA GLU A 120 -6.46 10.36 -0.81
C GLU A 120 -7.27 9.06 -0.92
N LEU A 121 -6.93 8.19 -1.86
CA LEU A 121 -7.46 6.83 -1.98
C LEU A 121 -7.27 6.03 -0.68
N TYR A 122 -6.04 6.01 -0.15
CA TYR A 122 -5.73 5.28 1.08
C TYR A 122 -6.24 6.00 2.32
N ALA A 123 -6.17 7.33 2.35
CA ALA A 123 -6.78 8.11 3.42
C ALA A 123 -8.30 7.84 3.52
N ALA A 124 -9.00 7.76 2.39
CA ALA A 124 -10.42 7.39 2.35
C ALA A 124 -10.65 5.96 2.85
N TRP A 125 -9.78 5.03 2.49
CA TRP A 125 -9.84 3.67 3.00
C TRP A 125 -9.63 3.60 4.52
N GLY A 126 -8.65 4.33 5.03
CA GLY A 126 -8.42 4.48 6.47
C GLY A 126 -9.64 5.06 7.19
N ARG A 127 -10.29 6.08 6.62
CA ARG A 127 -11.56 6.65 7.16
C ARG A 127 -12.69 5.64 7.15
N CYS A 128 -12.80 4.82 6.08
CA CYS A 128 -13.80 3.75 6.01
C CYS A 128 -13.64 2.74 7.16
N ILE A 129 -12.41 2.35 7.43
CA ILE A 129 -12.09 1.42 8.53
C ILE A 129 -12.35 2.10 9.89
N ALA A 130 -11.87 3.33 10.08
CA ALA A 130 -12.03 4.05 11.36
C ALA A 130 -13.51 4.25 11.74
N ARG A 131 -14.40 4.44 10.75
CA ARG A 131 -15.85 4.53 10.96
C ARG A 131 -16.49 3.26 11.52
N GLN A 132 -15.76 2.15 11.53
CA GLN A 132 -16.21 0.92 12.20
C GLN A 132 -15.93 0.92 13.71
N GLY A 133 -15.45 2.03 14.29
CA GLY A 133 -15.19 2.17 15.70
C GLY A 133 -13.80 1.69 16.12
N VAL A 134 -12.83 1.73 15.24
CA VAL A 134 -11.43 1.35 15.50
C VAL A 134 -10.47 2.49 15.17
N ALA A 135 -9.31 2.52 15.79
CA ALA A 135 -8.21 3.36 15.35
C ALA A 135 -7.47 2.71 14.16
N VAL A 136 -6.94 3.53 13.27
CA VAL A 136 -6.17 3.06 12.10
C VAL A 136 -4.83 3.77 12.08
N ALA A 137 -3.74 3.03 12.15
CA ALA A 137 -2.38 3.52 12.00
C ALA A 137 -1.81 3.05 10.66
N MET A 138 -1.74 3.94 9.69
CA MET A 138 -1.33 3.63 8.32
C MET A 138 0.13 4.00 8.13
N VAL A 139 1.01 3.02 7.98
CA VAL A 139 2.45 3.25 7.79
C VAL A 139 2.75 3.67 6.36
N ASP A 140 3.60 4.70 6.23
CA ASP A 140 4.09 5.21 4.95
C ASP A 140 5.51 4.70 4.68
N PHE A 141 5.64 3.41 4.50
CA PHE A 141 6.91 2.73 4.31
C PHE A 141 7.64 3.19 3.05
N ARG A 142 8.97 3.02 3.00
CA ARG A 142 9.78 3.30 1.81
C ARG A 142 9.46 2.31 0.70
N ASN A 143 9.04 2.85 -0.43
CA ASN A 143 8.87 2.07 -1.66
C ASN A 143 10.20 1.85 -2.37
N CYS A 144 10.25 0.85 -3.27
CA CYS A 144 11.47 0.54 -4.01
C CYS A 144 11.60 1.31 -5.34
N MET A 145 10.59 2.09 -5.77
CA MET A 145 10.56 2.72 -7.09
C MET A 145 10.16 4.20 -7.07
N TRP A 146 9.09 4.57 -6.36
CA TRP A 146 8.69 5.97 -6.17
C TRP A 146 8.76 6.33 -4.70
N ALA A 147 9.26 7.53 -4.41
CA ALA A 147 9.26 8.01 -3.03
C ALA A 147 7.83 8.09 -2.47
N SER A 148 7.64 7.66 -1.22
CA SER A 148 6.46 7.92 -0.41
C SER A 148 6.59 9.32 0.22
N SER A 149 6.11 9.54 1.45
CA SER A 149 6.47 10.76 2.18
C SER A 149 7.91 10.73 2.71
N ALA A 150 8.54 9.56 2.77
CA ALA A 150 9.99 9.45 2.91
C ALA A 150 10.65 9.73 1.55
N PRO A 151 11.69 10.58 1.50
CA PRO A 151 12.32 10.97 0.24
C PRO A 151 13.16 9.84 -0.38
N GLU A 152 13.56 8.84 0.42
CA GLU A 152 14.40 7.75 -0.03
C GLU A 152 13.57 6.67 -0.73
N VAL A 153 14.11 6.17 -1.82
CA VAL A 153 13.66 4.98 -2.52
C VAL A 153 14.64 3.86 -2.22
N ALA A 154 14.18 2.77 -1.64
CA ALA A 154 15.06 1.70 -1.20
C ALA A 154 14.50 0.31 -1.52
N PRO A 155 15.36 -0.64 -1.96
CA PRO A 155 14.93 -2.01 -2.25
C PRO A 155 14.63 -2.78 -0.96
N PHE A 156 14.09 -3.99 -1.12
CA PHE A 156 14.00 -4.94 -0.02
C PHE A 156 15.36 -5.02 0.73
N PRO A 157 15.36 -5.04 2.08
CA PRO A 157 14.19 -5.17 2.97
C PRO A 157 13.69 -3.83 3.58
N ALA A 158 14.01 -2.66 3.00
CA ALA A 158 13.74 -1.37 3.62
C ALA A 158 12.26 -1.19 4.02
N GLY A 159 11.33 -1.39 3.09
CA GLY A 159 9.89 -1.27 3.39
C GLY A 159 9.41 -2.26 4.46
N LEU A 160 9.94 -3.49 4.48
CA LEU A 160 9.65 -4.45 5.54
C LEU A 160 10.17 -3.97 6.90
N ASN A 161 11.39 -3.43 6.96
CA ASN A 161 11.97 -2.88 8.17
C ASN A 161 11.13 -1.74 8.73
N ASP A 162 10.63 -0.87 7.84
CA ASP A 162 9.74 0.23 8.21
C ASP A 162 8.41 -0.28 8.80
N CYS A 163 7.81 -1.31 8.18
CA CYS A 163 6.58 -1.93 8.67
C CYS A 163 6.78 -2.59 10.04
N VAL A 164 7.89 -3.31 10.25
CA VAL A 164 8.21 -3.95 11.53
C VAL A 164 8.50 -2.92 12.61
N SER A 165 9.27 -1.88 12.29
CA SER A 165 9.57 -0.80 13.25
C SER A 165 8.30 -0.02 13.61
N GLY A 166 7.45 0.24 12.63
CA GLY A 166 6.20 0.98 12.83
C GLY A 166 5.21 0.25 13.72
N ILE A 167 5.00 -1.06 13.53
CA ILE A 167 4.09 -1.82 14.42
C ILE A 167 4.62 -1.90 15.85
N LYS A 168 5.93 -2.06 16.04
CA LYS A 168 6.54 -2.02 17.38
C LYS A 168 6.33 -0.66 18.01
N TRP A 169 6.56 0.42 17.28
CA TRP A 169 6.31 1.78 17.74
C TRP A 169 4.85 2.02 18.11
N VAL A 170 3.88 1.56 17.28
CA VAL A 170 2.45 1.68 17.61
C VAL A 170 2.10 0.95 18.91
N HIS A 171 2.61 -0.24 19.11
CA HIS A 171 2.40 -1.01 20.33
C HIS A 171 3.01 -0.32 21.57
N GLU A 172 4.24 0.21 21.46
CA GLU A 172 4.94 0.90 22.55
C GLU A 172 4.28 2.24 22.91
N ASN A 173 3.67 2.93 21.95
CA ASN A 173 3.02 4.22 22.13
C ASN A 173 1.49 4.12 22.23
N SER A 174 0.97 2.95 22.60
CA SER A 174 -0.47 2.67 22.68
C SER A 174 -1.23 3.64 23.60
N ASP A 175 -0.63 4.06 24.71
CA ASP A 175 -1.23 4.99 25.66
C ASP A 175 -1.40 6.39 25.02
N ASP A 176 -0.36 6.90 24.35
CA ASP A 176 -0.38 8.20 23.65
C ASP A 176 -1.33 8.19 22.42
N LEU A 177 -1.52 7.04 21.81
CA LEU A 177 -2.46 6.83 20.72
C LEU A 177 -3.88 6.55 21.23
N ASN A 178 -4.05 6.34 22.53
CA ASN A 178 -5.31 5.92 23.15
C ASN A 178 -5.92 4.69 22.47
N ILE A 179 -5.11 3.64 22.30
CA ILE A 179 -5.49 2.35 21.73
C ILE A 179 -5.24 1.21 22.72
N ASP A 180 -6.04 0.16 22.60
CA ASP A 180 -5.83 -1.08 23.35
C ASP A 180 -4.69 -1.87 22.70
N LYS A 181 -3.49 -1.82 23.33
CA LYS A 181 -2.32 -2.57 22.86
C LYS A 181 -2.52 -4.08 22.78
N GLY A 182 -3.51 -4.60 23.50
CA GLY A 182 -3.89 -6.01 23.43
C GLY A 182 -4.79 -6.33 22.24
N GLN A 183 -5.22 -5.34 21.44
CA GLN A 183 -6.14 -5.50 20.32
C GLN A 183 -5.64 -4.80 19.06
N ILE A 184 -4.41 -5.13 18.65
CA ILE A 184 -3.81 -4.62 17.41
C ILE A 184 -3.82 -5.74 16.36
N VAL A 185 -4.32 -5.44 15.16
CA VAL A 185 -4.30 -6.33 13.99
C VAL A 185 -3.51 -5.65 12.89
N ILE A 186 -2.62 -6.38 12.21
CA ILE A 186 -1.97 -5.90 11.00
C ILE A 186 -2.86 -6.26 9.82
N ALA A 187 -3.14 -5.29 8.97
CA ALA A 187 -3.92 -5.50 7.74
C ALA A 187 -3.25 -4.81 6.54
N GLY A 188 -3.48 -5.35 5.35
CA GLY A 188 -3.01 -4.75 4.12
C GLY A 188 -3.52 -5.50 2.89
N GLU A 189 -3.48 -4.84 1.73
CA GLU A 189 -3.90 -5.44 0.48
C GLU A 189 -2.78 -5.45 -0.56
N SER A 190 -2.80 -6.40 -1.51
CA SER A 190 -1.84 -6.52 -2.61
C SER A 190 -0.39 -6.58 -2.10
N GLY A 191 0.48 -5.64 -2.48
CA GLY A 191 1.83 -5.49 -1.92
C GLY A 191 1.83 -5.28 -0.40
N GLY A 192 0.86 -4.51 0.12
CA GLY A 192 0.64 -4.36 1.57
C GLY A 192 0.18 -5.65 2.25
N GLY A 193 -0.57 -6.48 1.53
CA GLY A 193 -0.91 -7.84 1.97
C GLY A 193 0.32 -8.75 2.09
N ASN A 194 1.26 -8.65 1.14
CA ASN A 194 2.56 -9.31 1.23
C ASN A 194 3.31 -8.82 2.48
N LEU A 195 3.47 -7.51 2.64
CA LEU A 195 4.16 -6.92 3.80
C LEU A 195 3.47 -7.25 5.13
N THR A 196 2.14 -7.40 5.15
CA THR A 196 1.40 -7.86 6.33
C THR A 196 1.88 -9.25 6.77
N LEU A 197 1.97 -10.19 5.84
CA LEU A 197 2.46 -11.56 6.13
C LEU A 197 3.95 -11.56 6.47
N ALA A 198 4.76 -10.81 5.73
CA ALA A 198 6.20 -10.70 5.96
C ALA A 198 6.52 -10.05 7.33
N THR A 199 5.76 -9.00 7.71
CA THR A 199 5.88 -8.37 9.03
C THR A 199 5.53 -9.36 10.15
N GLY A 200 4.41 -10.09 10.01
CA GLY A 200 4.05 -11.14 10.97
C GLY A 200 5.10 -12.24 11.09
N LEU A 201 5.65 -12.69 9.95
CA LEU A 201 6.73 -13.68 9.94
C LEU A 201 7.98 -13.14 10.65
N LYS A 202 8.37 -11.90 10.36
CA LYS A 202 9.53 -11.26 10.99
C LYS A 202 9.34 -11.09 12.50
N LEU A 203 8.17 -10.61 12.94
CA LEU A 203 7.83 -10.54 14.37
C LEU A 203 7.90 -11.92 15.04
N ASN A 204 7.44 -12.97 14.36
CA ASN A 204 7.53 -14.33 14.92
C ASN A 204 8.98 -14.81 15.04
N GLN A 205 9.82 -14.52 14.05
CA GLN A 205 11.25 -14.85 14.09
C GLN A 205 11.99 -14.10 15.20
N ASP A 206 11.59 -12.86 15.47
CA ASP A 206 12.18 -12.03 16.52
C ASP A 206 11.63 -12.35 17.93
N GLY A 207 10.59 -13.17 18.03
CA GLY A 207 9.92 -13.49 19.29
C GLY A 207 8.88 -12.46 19.74
N ASP A 208 8.54 -11.50 18.90
CA ASP A 208 7.68 -10.36 19.19
C ASP A 208 6.24 -10.52 18.68
N ILE A 209 5.88 -11.65 18.08
CA ILE A 209 4.54 -11.85 17.47
C ILE A 209 3.38 -11.63 18.45
N GLY A 210 3.63 -11.73 19.76
CA GLY A 210 2.64 -11.51 20.80
C GLY A 210 2.09 -10.09 20.89
N ILE A 211 2.72 -9.09 20.23
CA ILE A 211 2.25 -7.70 20.20
C ILE A 211 1.02 -7.51 19.30
N VAL A 212 0.69 -8.48 18.45
CA VAL A 212 -0.46 -8.42 17.55
C VAL A 212 -1.42 -9.60 17.77
N LYS A 213 -2.70 -9.38 17.52
CA LYS A 213 -3.78 -10.39 17.65
C LYS A 213 -3.99 -11.19 16.38
N GLY A 214 -3.64 -10.65 15.24
CA GLY A 214 -3.87 -11.31 13.97
C GLY A 214 -3.33 -10.53 12.78
N LEU A 215 -3.36 -11.20 11.64
CA LEU A 215 -2.97 -10.67 10.35
C LEU A 215 -4.15 -10.80 9.39
N TYR A 216 -4.44 -9.74 8.64
CA TYR A 216 -5.44 -9.76 7.58
C TYR A 216 -4.80 -9.32 6.26
N ALA A 217 -4.44 -10.28 5.42
CA ALA A 217 -3.85 -10.03 4.11
C ALA A 217 -4.92 -10.19 3.02
N LEU A 218 -5.34 -9.08 2.41
CA LEU A 218 -6.30 -9.06 1.31
C LEU A 218 -5.56 -9.18 -0.02
N CYS A 219 -5.93 -10.18 -0.85
CA CYS A 219 -5.30 -10.46 -2.15
C CYS A 219 -3.77 -10.26 -2.14
N PRO A 220 -3.03 -10.90 -1.20
CA PRO A 220 -1.61 -10.65 -1.03
C PRO A 220 -0.83 -11.05 -2.27
N TYR A 221 0.11 -10.20 -2.69
CA TYR A 221 1.02 -10.50 -3.78
C TYR A 221 2.20 -11.35 -3.24
N ILE A 222 2.09 -12.66 -3.34
CA ILE A 222 3.03 -13.62 -2.71
C ILE A 222 3.74 -14.57 -3.68
N ALA A 223 3.36 -14.55 -4.98
CA ALA A 223 4.04 -15.37 -5.97
C ALA A 223 5.45 -14.83 -6.23
N GLY A 224 6.46 -15.67 -6.00
CA GLY A 224 7.87 -15.29 -6.20
C GLY A 224 8.29 -15.27 -7.67
N TYR A 225 7.50 -15.85 -8.56
CA TYR A 225 7.71 -15.82 -10.01
C TYR A 225 6.37 -15.99 -10.73
N TRP A 226 6.33 -15.58 -11.98
CA TRP A 226 5.18 -15.65 -12.85
C TRP A 226 5.65 -15.86 -14.30
N PRO A 227 4.98 -16.66 -15.16
CA PRO A 227 3.81 -17.49 -14.86
C PRO A 227 4.13 -18.68 -13.96
N LEU A 228 3.10 -19.27 -13.34
CA LEU A 228 3.22 -20.48 -12.53
C LEU A 228 2.93 -21.73 -13.40
N PRO A 229 3.90 -22.60 -13.66
CA PRO A 229 3.72 -23.75 -14.57
C PRO A 229 2.60 -24.70 -14.16
N GLU A 230 2.32 -24.81 -12.86
CA GLU A 230 1.25 -25.61 -12.30
C GLU A 230 -0.14 -24.95 -12.41
N ASN A 231 -0.21 -23.72 -12.85
CA ASN A 231 -1.44 -22.97 -13.04
C ASN A 231 -1.56 -22.42 -14.46
N PRO A 232 -2.25 -23.13 -15.38
CA PRO A 232 -2.35 -22.72 -16.79
C PRO A 232 -2.93 -21.31 -17.00
N SER A 233 -3.81 -20.83 -16.11
CA SER A 233 -4.36 -19.48 -16.20
C SER A 233 -3.31 -18.40 -15.99
N SER A 234 -2.16 -18.75 -15.44
CA SER A 234 -1.05 -17.81 -15.25
C SER A 234 -0.38 -17.42 -16.56
N GLU A 235 -0.32 -18.33 -17.54
CA GLU A 235 0.21 -18.06 -18.88
C GLU A 235 -0.72 -17.11 -19.67
N GLU A 236 -2.04 -17.27 -19.50
CA GLU A 236 -3.05 -16.42 -20.15
C GLU A 236 -2.99 -14.96 -19.65
N ASN A 237 -2.48 -14.75 -18.45
CA ASN A 237 -2.35 -13.44 -17.81
C ASN A 237 -0.90 -12.95 -17.76
N GLU A 238 0.02 -13.63 -18.43
CA GLU A 238 1.39 -13.14 -18.56
C GLU A 238 1.41 -11.75 -19.21
N GLY A 239 2.20 -10.86 -18.67
CA GLY A 239 2.25 -9.46 -19.12
C GLY A 239 1.21 -8.52 -18.49
N ILE A 240 0.21 -9.04 -17.75
CA ILE A 240 -0.74 -8.22 -16.98
C ILE A 240 -0.25 -8.01 -15.54
N LEU A 241 0.48 -8.99 -15.01
CA LEU A 241 0.95 -9.00 -13.63
C LEU A 241 2.43 -8.62 -13.55
N LEU A 242 2.75 -7.81 -12.55
CA LEU A 242 4.12 -7.40 -12.27
C LEU A 242 4.96 -8.59 -11.79
N SER A 243 6.16 -8.73 -12.32
CA SER A 243 7.15 -9.64 -11.77
C SER A 243 7.76 -9.07 -10.49
N LEU A 244 7.91 -9.90 -9.45
CA LEU A 244 8.59 -9.50 -8.22
C LEU A 244 10.13 -9.48 -8.35
N ILE A 245 10.67 -9.88 -9.48
CA ILE A 245 12.14 -9.97 -9.68
C ILE A 245 12.83 -8.61 -9.55
N HIS A 246 12.08 -7.52 -9.66
CA HIS A 246 12.57 -6.15 -9.66
C HIS A 246 12.28 -5.40 -8.34
N ILE A 247 11.62 -6.04 -7.38
CA ILE A 247 11.34 -5.51 -6.04
C ILE A 247 12.44 -5.95 -5.03
#